data_1b6326d0ee4f670c16d79f486944728b
#
_entry.id   1b6326d0ee4f670c16d79f486944728b
#
_cell.length_a   1.000
_cell.length_b   1.000
_cell.length_c   1.000
_cell.angle_alpha   90.00
_cell.angle_beta   90.00
_cell.angle_gamma   90.00
#
_symmetry.space_group_name_H-M   'P 1'
#
loop_
_entity.id
_entity.type
_entity.pdbx_description
1 polymer ?
#
loop_
_entity_poly.entity_id
_entity_poly.type
_entity_poly.pdbx_seq_one_letter_code
_entity_poly.pdbx_strand_id
1 'polypeptide(L)'
;MRDAFPAPVSDRMHDAYFVFSILRALDAVDDLKSEVPLLGRPRALDYAAAEQAVLGEEGRSVEEVAHLLVGQLEGMPIWGHPRTQINVVPPPSIPSVIGSLLPAIYNPNLVSDDTSYGLMLTEAAATAMVSRLVGYDAARAAGVFTFGGTGTVLYGAKLGIEKAFPDAMDNGVPAGGVILASSQSHYCRLNVAGWLGLGEKSVVEVPTHLQNDIRIDRLEAAAREALDQGRRIVALVATMGTTDAFGIDDLEAIADLRDRLVEDYGLGYTPHVHADAVIGWAWSVFNDYDFEQNPLGFRPRTVRALAAARRRISKLHRADSIGIDFHKTGFTPYVSSLFLARDRADMQLLVRGREQMPYLFQSGERHPGVFTLETSRGGSGVLAAYANLQLFGQVGLRVLLGHLVEMAEALREHLEGHDSTTVLNDDGVGTVTVFRVYPDGVDTWTVKDRERTDPGAREELLRHNDYNRRLFRYLYDRAMRGEGVHISMTDCYRETDYGEPMVGLKSFILSPFIDEQDVEQLVRDILDARRAIRGETS
;
A
#
# COMPACT_ATOMS: atom_id res chain seq x y z
N MET A 1 12.87 -16.97 -35.34
CA MET A 1 11.58 -16.66 -34.69
C MET A 1 11.25 -17.63 -33.55
N ARG A 2 11.20 -18.96 -33.78
CA ARG A 2 10.85 -19.91 -32.70
C ARG A 2 11.78 -19.86 -31.51
N ASP A 3 13.05 -19.61 -31.72
CA ASP A 3 14.08 -19.52 -30.67
C ASP A 3 13.88 -18.33 -29.70
N ALA A 4 13.00 -17.41 -30.04
CA ALA A 4 12.61 -16.30 -29.16
C ALA A 4 11.55 -16.67 -28.11
N PHE A 5 11.03 -17.90 -28.12
CA PHE A 5 10.03 -18.39 -27.18
C PHE A 5 10.59 -19.54 -26.34
N PRO A 6 10.22 -19.70 -25.06
CA PRO A 6 10.56 -20.89 -24.28
C PRO A 6 10.12 -22.18 -25.01
N ALA A 7 10.91 -23.23 -24.94
CA ALA A 7 10.58 -24.50 -25.60
C ALA A 7 9.29 -25.10 -25.01
N PRO A 8 8.32 -25.55 -25.86
CA PRO A 8 7.05 -26.12 -25.37
C PRO A 8 7.21 -27.56 -24.85
N VAL A 9 8.30 -28.23 -25.21
CA VAL A 9 8.72 -29.54 -24.72
C VAL A 9 10.19 -29.46 -24.33
N SER A 10 10.64 -30.32 -23.42
CA SER A 10 12.04 -30.31 -22.94
C SER A 10 13.01 -30.42 -24.12
N ASP A 11 13.81 -29.39 -24.29
CA ASP A 11 14.92 -29.32 -25.27
C ASP A 11 16.14 -28.75 -24.58
N ARG A 12 17.12 -29.61 -24.28
CA ARG A 12 18.31 -29.27 -23.49
C ARG A 12 19.06 -28.03 -23.99
N MET A 13 19.16 -27.86 -25.30
CA MET A 13 19.92 -26.73 -25.87
C MET A 13 19.10 -25.45 -25.83
N HIS A 14 17.83 -25.53 -26.17
CA HIS A 14 16.93 -24.39 -26.16
C HIS A 14 16.65 -23.90 -24.72
N ASP A 15 16.41 -24.83 -23.78
CA ASP A 15 16.22 -24.51 -22.37
C ASP A 15 17.50 -23.87 -21.79
N ALA A 16 18.69 -24.35 -22.16
CA ALA A 16 19.94 -23.73 -21.75
C ALA A 16 20.08 -22.30 -22.31
N TYR A 17 19.71 -22.07 -23.56
CA TYR A 17 19.72 -20.73 -24.16
C TYR A 17 18.77 -19.76 -23.42
N PHE A 18 17.55 -20.20 -23.10
CA PHE A 18 16.59 -19.42 -22.33
C PHE A 18 17.14 -19.02 -20.94
N VAL A 19 17.63 -20.01 -20.18
CA VAL A 19 18.20 -19.77 -18.84
C VAL A 19 19.42 -18.84 -18.93
N PHE A 20 20.31 -19.06 -19.90
CA PHE A 20 21.49 -18.24 -20.12
C PHE A 20 21.14 -16.79 -20.47
N SER A 21 20.10 -16.56 -21.29
CA SER A 21 19.63 -15.22 -21.64
C SER A 21 19.15 -14.45 -20.41
N ILE A 22 18.42 -15.12 -19.49
CA ILE A 22 17.99 -14.52 -18.22
C ILE A 22 19.20 -14.19 -17.34
N LEU A 23 20.14 -15.13 -17.19
CA LEU A 23 21.33 -14.94 -16.36
C LEU A 23 22.16 -13.75 -16.84
N ARG A 24 22.38 -13.62 -18.15
CA ARG A 24 23.11 -12.47 -18.72
C ARG A 24 22.41 -11.14 -18.46
N ALA A 25 21.08 -11.10 -18.51
CA ALA A 25 20.34 -9.89 -18.17
C ALA A 25 20.51 -9.54 -16.67
N LEU A 26 20.49 -10.54 -15.78
CA LEU A 26 20.70 -10.34 -14.35
C LEU A 26 22.11 -9.88 -14.03
N ASP A 27 23.14 -10.47 -14.69
CA ASP A 27 24.55 -10.04 -14.57
C ASP A 27 24.70 -8.57 -14.99
N ALA A 28 24.08 -8.17 -16.11
CA ALA A 28 24.11 -6.79 -16.58
C ALA A 28 23.39 -5.81 -15.64
N VAL A 29 22.33 -6.24 -14.95
CA VAL A 29 21.70 -5.44 -13.86
C VAL A 29 22.63 -5.35 -12.66
N ASP A 30 23.36 -6.41 -12.33
CA ASP A 30 24.30 -6.40 -11.20
C ASP A 30 25.45 -5.41 -11.45
N ASP A 31 25.92 -5.29 -12.68
CA ASP A 31 26.92 -4.29 -13.10
C ASP A 31 26.45 -2.83 -12.89
N LEU A 32 25.13 -2.58 -12.81
CA LEU A 32 24.59 -1.26 -12.48
C LEU A 32 24.60 -0.95 -10.98
N LYS A 33 24.75 -1.96 -10.13
CA LYS A 33 24.74 -1.77 -8.67
C LYS A 33 26.07 -1.17 -8.19
N SER A 34 25.98 -0.36 -7.17
CA SER A 34 27.12 0.21 -6.46
C SER A 34 26.71 0.48 -5.00
N GLU A 35 27.53 1.20 -4.24
CA GLU A 35 27.21 1.59 -2.86
C GLU A 35 26.15 2.73 -2.74
N VAL A 36 25.59 3.17 -3.88
CA VAL A 36 24.55 4.21 -3.87
C VAL A 36 23.15 3.61 -4.05
N PRO A 37 22.09 4.28 -3.59
CA PRO A 37 20.73 3.74 -3.61
C PRO A 37 20.05 3.77 -4.98
N LEU A 38 20.81 3.81 -6.07
CA LEU A 38 20.33 3.90 -7.45
C LEU A 38 21.02 2.86 -8.33
N LEU A 39 20.31 2.33 -9.32
CA LEU A 39 20.88 1.49 -10.39
C LEU A 39 21.60 2.37 -11.41
N GLY A 40 22.93 2.37 -11.40
CA GLY A 40 23.71 3.24 -12.27
C GLY A 40 23.49 4.73 -11.99
N ARG A 41 23.68 5.56 -12.99
CA ARG A 41 23.48 7.02 -12.89
C ARG A 41 22.16 7.46 -13.49
N PRO A 42 21.36 8.30 -12.81
CA PRO A 42 20.16 8.86 -13.39
C PRO A 42 20.46 9.61 -14.68
N ARG A 43 19.65 9.40 -15.70
CA ARG A 43 19.67 10.14 -16.95
C ARG A 43 18.54 11.17 -16.98
N ALA A 44 18.72 12.24 -17.75
CA ALA A 44 17.61 13.13 -18.06
C ALA A 44 16.55 12.35 -18.85
N LEU A 45 15.29 12.44 -18.42
CA LEU A 45 14.17 11.81 -19.10
C LEU A 45 13.74 12.67 -20.30
N ASP A 46 13.96 12.18 -21.51
CA ASP A 46 13.57 12.85 -22.76
C ASP A 46 12.24 12.28 -23.28
N TYR A 47 11.14 12.81 -22.77
CA TYR A 47 9.80 12.43 -23.20
C TYR A 47 9.53 12.80 -24.67
N ALA A 48 10.09 13.93 -25.15
CA ALA A 48 9.90 14.35 -26.53
C ALA A 48 10.53 13.36 -27.53
N ALA A 49 11.72 12.83 -27.21
CA ALA A 49 12.33 11.76 -28.00
C ALA A 49 11.53 10.45 -27.91
N ALA A 50 11.03 10.12 -26.71
CA ALA A 50 10.22 8.92 -26.51
C ALA A 50 8.90 8.94 -27.32
N GLU A 51 8.25 10.09 -27.41
CA GLU A 51 7.02 10.29 -28.20
C GLU A 51 7.23 10.18 -29.72
N GLN A 52 8.46 10.25 -30.19
CA GLN A 52 8.85 10.09 -31.59
C GLN A 52 9.26 8.64 -31.94
N ALA A 53 9.16 7.71 -30.97
CA ALA A 53 9.53 6.31 -31.20
C ALA A 53 8.67 5.68 -32.30
N VAL A 54 9.31 4.96 -33.23
CA VAL A 54 8.64 4.23 -34.30
C VAL A 54 8.97 2.75 -34.23
N LEU A 55 8.00 1.91 -34.59
CA LEU A 55 8.25 0.48 -34.76
C LEU A 55 9.14 0.28 -36.00
N GLY A 56 10.34 -0.28 -35.82
CA GLY A 56 11.22 -0.61 -36.93
C GLY A 56 10.65 -1.70 -37.81
N GLU A 57 11.08 -1.73 -39.07
CA GLU A 57 10.69 -2.79 -40.01
C GLU A 57 11.34 -4.14 -39.65
N GLU A 58 12.62 -4.10 -39.20
CA GLU A 58 13.35 -5.27 -38.76
C GLU A 58 13.34 -5.40 -37.23
N GLY A 59 13.25 -6.66 -36.74
CA GLY A 59 13.34 -6.97 -35.32
C GLY A 59 14.80 -7.03 -34.84
N ARG A 60 14.96 -7.16 -33.52
CA ARG A 60 16.26 -7.32 -32.84
C ARG A 60 16.42 -8.73 -32.29
N SER A 61 17.63 -9.12 -32.02
CA SER A 61 17.92 -10.37 -31.32
C SER A 61 17.46 -10.33 -29.85
N VAL A 62 17.27 -11.49 -29.22
CA VAL A 62 16.94 -11.61 -27.80
C VAL A 62 17.96 -10.90 -26.93
N GLU A 63 19.25 -11.02 -27.28
CA GLU A 63 20.35 -10.39 -26.54
C GLU A 63 20.29 -8.84 -26.63
N GLU A 64 20.07 -8.29 -27.82
CA GLU A 64 19.93 -6.83 -28.00
C GLU A 64 18.73 -6.28 -27.24
N VAL A 65 17.59 -7.00 -27.26
CA VAL A 65 16.39 -6.61 -26.51
C VAL A 65 16.66 -6.68 -25.00
N ALA A 66 17.31 -7.74 -24.50
CA ALA A 66 17.67 -7.86 -23.09
C ALA A 66 18.56 -6.70 -22.63
N HIS A 67 19.57 -6.33 -23.43
CA HIS A 67 20.43 -5.19 -23.13
C HIS A 67 19.66 -3.86 -23.10
N LEU A 68 18.74 -3.65 -24.04
CA LEU A 68 17.86 -2.47 -24.03
C LEU A 68 17.00 -2.40 -22.77
N LEU A 69 16.43 -3.52 -22.33
CA LEU A 69 15.58 -3.59 -21.13
C LEU A 69 16.39 -3.25 -19.87
N VAL A 70 17.62 -3.75 -19.74
CA VAL A 70 18.51 -3.40 -18.63
C VAL A 70 18.78 -1.89 -18.61
N GLY A 71 19.05 -1.28 -19.77
CA GLY A 71 19.27 0.16 -19.88
C GLY A 71 18.05 1.02 -19.42
N GLN A 72 16.81 0.47 -19.45
CA GLN A 72 15.65 1.18 -18.91
C GLN A 72 15.63 1.26 -17.37
N LEU A 73 16.44 0.46 -16.69
CA LEU A 73 16.52 0.47 -15.23
C LEU A 73 17.52 1.51 -14.69
N GLU A 74 18.34 2.12 -15.55
CA GLU A 74 19.31 3.11 -15.08
C GLU A 74 18.65 4.30 -14.40
N GLY A 75 19.16 4.66 -13.21
CA GLY A 75 18.63 5.72 -12.36
C GLY A 75 17.47 5.32 -11.46
N MET A 76 16.97 4.10 -11.57
CA MET A 76 15.89 3.62 -10.70
C MET A 76 16.38 3.43 -9.25
N PRO A 77 15.58 3.81 -8.23
CA PRO A 77 15.90 3.52 -6.83
C PRO A 77 16.02 2.01 -6.57
N ILE A 78 17.03 1.61 -5.80
CA ILE A 78 17.15 0.25 -5.28
C ILE A 78 16.34 0.17 -3.99
N TRP A 79 15.13 -0.38 -4.05
CA TRP A 79 14.20 -0.43 -2.92
C TRP A 79 14.71 -1.18 -1.70
N GLY A 80 15.63 -2.14 -1.90
CA GLY A 80 16.30 -2.85 -0.82
C GLY A 80 17.45 -2.10 -0.16
N HIS A 81 17.89 -0.98 -0.74
CA HIS A 81 19.00 -0.22 -0.17
C HIS A 81 18.56 0.52 1.10
N PRO A 82 19.32 0.47 2.23
CA PRO A 82 18.94 1.13 3.49
C PRO A 82 18.68 2.63 3.34
N ARG A 83 19.39 3.29 2.44
CA ARG A 83 19.22 4.72 2.14
C ARG A 83 18.04 5.04 1.21
N THR A 84 17.22 4.07 0.82
CA THR A 84 15.95 4.28 0.09
C THR A 84 14.78 4.21 1.05
N GLN A 85 14.26 5.37 1.47
CA GLN A 85 13.21 5.50 2.49
C GLN A 85 12.03 6.36 1.99
N ILE A 86 11.66 6.22 0.70
CA ILE A 86 10.77 7.16 0.02
C ILE A 86 9.29 6.80 0.06
N ASN A 87 8.90 5.56 -0.07
CA ASN A 87 7.50 5.16 -0.22
C ASN A 87 7.26 3.77 0.34
N VAL A 88 6.01 3.30 0.25
CA VAL A 88 5.59 1.96 0.71
C VAL A 88 5.95 0.91 -0.35
N VAL A 89 7.23 0.83 -0.70
CA VAL A 89 7.75 -0.15 -1.67
C VAL A 89 8.93 -0.89 -1.05
N PRO A 90 8.73 -2.12 -0.55
CA PRO A 90 9.80 -2.95 -0.03
C PRO A 90 10.58 -3.63 -1.15
N PRO A 91 11.79 -4.13 -0.89
CA PRO A 91 12.42 -5.10 -1.78
C PRO A 91 11.61 -6.40 -1.77
N PRO A 92 11.41 -7.04 -2.93
CA PRO A 92 10.82 -8.37 -2.96
C PRO A 92 11.81 -9.42 -2.45
N SER A 93 11.31 -10.47 -1.80
CA SER A 93 12.13 -11.62 -1.42
C SER A 93 12.52 -12.47 -2.64
N ILE A 94 13.62 -13.21 -2.57
CA ILE A 94 14.05 -14.11 -3.65
C ILE A 94 12.93 -15.11 -4.00
N PRO A 95 12.30 -15.84 -3.06
CA PRO A 95 11.21 -16.75 -3.42
C PRO A 95 9.99 -16.05 -4.05
N SER A 96 9.67 -14.82 -3.67
CA SER A 96 8.57 -14.09 -4.31
C SER A 96 8.89 -13.64 -5.73
N VAL A 97 10.16 -13.31 -6.03
CA VAL A 97 10.62 -13.06 -7.41
C VAL A 97 10.50 -14.33 -8.25
N ILE A 98 10.93 -15.48 -7.73
CA ILE A 98 10.73 -16.77 -8.39
C ILE A 98 9.24 -17.05 -8.61
N GLY A 99 8.41 -16.81 -7.58
CA GLY A 99 6.95 -16.94 -7.66
C GLY A 99 6.30 -16.05 -8.73
N SER A 100 6.87 -14.87 -8.98
CA SER A 100 6.41 -14.01 -10.08
C SER A 100 6.89 -14.47 -11.45
N LEU A 101 8.12 -14.99 -11.55
CA LEU A 101 8.75 -15.42 -12.79
C LEU A 101 8.10 -16.68 -13.37
N LEU A 102 7.83 -17.68 -12.54
CA LEU A 102 7.30 -18.97 -13.01
C LEU A 102 5.96 -18.83 -13.77
N PRO A 103 4.95 -18.11 -13.26
CA PRO A 103 3.74 -17.87 -14.05
C PRO A 103 3.97 -17.01 -15.29
N ALA A 104 4.95 -16.10 -15.28
CA ALA A 104 5.27 -15.31 -16.46
C ALA A 104 5.77 -16.17 -17.64
N ILE A 105 6.42 -17.31 -17.36
CA ILE A 105 6.90 -18.25 -18.40
C ILE A 105 5.73 -19.02 -19.01
N TYR A 106 4.77 -19.47 -18.19
CA TYR A 106 3.68 -20.36 -18.62
C TYR A 106 2.34 -19.67 -18.85
N ASN A 107 2.25 -18.39 -18.53
CA ASN A 107 1.14 -17.48 -18.82
C ASN A 107 -0.26 -18.01 -18.43
N PRO A 108 -0.47 -18.48 -17.18
CA PRO A 108 -1.77 -18.98 -16.74
C PRO A 108 -2.80 -17.84 -16.63
N ASN A 109 -4.08 -18.16 -16.89
CA ASN A 109 -5.19 -17.23 -16.66
C ASN A 109 -6.09 -17.76 -15.53
N LEU A 110 -6.18 -17.01 -14.43
CA LEU A 110 -7.03 -17.32 -13.27
C LEU A 110 -8.53 -17.05 -13.51
N VAL A 111 -8.97 -17.06 -14.75
CA VAL A 111 -10.40 -16.96 -15.11
C VAL A 111 -11.14 -18.23 -14.71
N SER A 112 -10.48 -19.39 -14.79
CA SER A 112 -11.00 -20.70 -14.41
C SER A 112 -9.86 -21.66 -14.06
N ASP A 113 -10.18 -22.76 -13.39
CA ASP A 113 -9.21 -23.78 -12.99
C ASP A 113 -8.72 -24.65 -14.15
N ASP A 114 -9.43 -24.74 -15.26
CA ASP A 114 -8.96 -25.41 -16.48
C ASP A 114 -7.85 -24.64 -17.21
N THR A 115 -7.75 -23.32 -17.01
CA THR A 115 -6.70 -22.46 -17.59
C THR A 115 -5.57 -22.13 -16.62
N SER A 116 -5.73 -22.39 -15.33
CA SER A 116 -4.74 -22.08 -14.29
C SER A 116 -4.36 -23.26 -13.39
N TYR A 117 -5.13 -24.35 -13.45
CA TYR A 117 -4.94 -25.61 -12.73
C TYR A 117 -4.51 -25.41 -11.25
N GLY A 118 -3.32 -25.89 -10.86
CA GLY A 118 -2.81 -25.81 -9.49
C GLY A 118 -2.70 -24.39 -8.91
N LEU A 119 -2.62 -23.34 -9.74
CA LEU A 119 -2.59 -21.97 -9.24
C LEU A 119 -3.94 -21.56 -8.62
N MET A 120 -5.05 -22.13 -9.06
CA MET A 120 -6.35 -21.91 -8.42
C MET A 120 -6.37 -22.44 -6.98
N LEU A 121 -5.72 -23.59 -6.74
CA LEU A 121 -5.53 -24.11 -5.37
C LEU A 121 -4.59 -23.20 -4.56
N THR A 122 -3.57 -22.64 -5.18
CA THR A 122 -2.64 -21.71 -4.53
C THR A 122 -3.36 -20.42 -4.11
N GLU A 123 -4.21 -19.84 -4.96
CA GLU A 123 -5.04 -18.68 -4.61
C GLU A 123 -5.96 -19.01 -3.42
N ALA A 124 -6.60 -20.17 -3.44
CA ALA A 124 -7.46 -20.60 -2.34
C ALA A 124 -6.67 -20.84 -1.04
N ALA A 125 -5.47 -21.41 -1.12
CA ALA A 125 -4.60 -21.63 0.04
C ALA A 125 -4.11 -20.31 0.65
N ALA A 126 -3.61 -19.38 -0.18
CA ALA A 126 -3.20 -18.05 0.28
C ALA A 126 -4.38 -17.30 0.93
N THR A 127 -5.56 -17.34 0.30
CA THR A 127 -6.81 -16.79 0.86
C THR A 127 -7.11 -17.38 2.23
N ALA A 128 -7.05 -18.71 2.39
CA ALA A 128 -7.35 -19.38 3.64
C ALA A 128 -6.34 -19.05 4.76
N MET A 129 -5.04 -18.95 4.42
CA MET A 129 -3.99 -18.55 5.37
C MET A 129 -4.24 -17.14 5.91
N VAL A 130 -4.50 -16.20 5.01
CA VAL A 130 -4.75 -14.80 5.39
C VAL A 130 -6.07 -14.65 6.12
N SER A 131 -7.14 -15.36 5.71
CA SER A 131 -8.43 -15.36 6.42
C SER A 131 -8.25 -15.71 7.89
N ARG A 132 -7.52 -16.79 8.19
CA ARG A 132 -7.24 -17.18 9.59
C ARG A 132 -6.39 -16.14 10.32
N LEU A 133 -5.41 -15.55 9.65
CA LEU A 133 -4.53 -14.55 10.24
C LEU A 133 -5.31 -13.29 10.68
N VAL A 134 -6.28 -12.84 9.89
CA VAL A 134 -7.11 -11.66 10.19
C VAL A 134 -8.34 -12.00 11.05
N GLY A 135 -8.55 -13.27 11.40
CA GLY A 135 -9.64 -13.74 12.24
C GLY A 135 -10.95 -14.05 11.50
N TYR A 136 -10.91 -14.25 10.18
CA TYR A 136 -12.06 -14.76 9.42
C TYR A 136 -12.14 -16.28 9.47
N ASP A 137 -13.37 -16.79 9.38
CA ASP A 137 -13.60 -18.22 9.12
C ASP A 137 -13.24 -18.53 7.66
N ALA A 138 -12.12 -19.22 7.46
CA ALA A 138 -11.64 -19.57 6.12
C ALA A 138 -12.61 -20.47 5.33
N ALA A 139 -13.53 -21.18 6.01
CA ALA A 139 -14.56 -21.96 5.33
C ALA A 139 -15.69 -21.09 4.75
N ARG A 140 -15.88 -19.89 5.28
CA ARG A 140 -16.89 -18.92 4.81
C ARG A 140 -16.29 -17.84 3.93
N ALA A 141 -15.04 -17.47 4.14
CA ALA A 141 -14.38 -16.41 3.40
C ALA A 141 -14.19 -16.73 1.92
N ALA A 142 -14.06 -15.68 1.12
CA ALA A 142 -13.64 -15.76 -0.29
C ALA A 142 -12.56 -14.72 -0.57
N GLY A 143 -11.58 -15.06 -1.42
CA GLY A 143 -10.52 -14.14 -1.81
C GLY A 143 -10.27 -14.14 -3.29
N VAL A 144 -9.85 -12.99 -3.80
CA VAL A 144 -9.50 -12.77 -5.20
C VAL A 144 -8.28 -11.86 -5.27
N PHE A 145 -7.22 -12.30 -5.95
CA PHE A 145 -6.13 -11.41 -6.28
C PHE A 145 -6.54 -10.46 -7.42
N THR A 146 -6.22 -9.17 -7.27
CA THR A 146 -6.65 -8.09 -8.15
C THR A 146 -5.52 -7.10 -8.45
N PHE A 147 -5.79 -6.07 -9.24
CA PHE A 147 -4.81 -5.14 -9.82
C PHE A 147 -4.27 -4.06 -8.86
N GLY A 148 -4.17 -4.32 -7.60
CA GLY A 148 -3.63 -3.40 -6.59
C GLY A 148 -4.62 -3.06 -5.49
N GLY A 149 -4.19 -2.31 -4.48
CA GLY A 149 -5.04 -1.84 -3.40
C GLY A 149 -6.27 -1.08 -3.90
N THR A 150 -6.15 -0.31 -4.99
CA THR A 150 -7.30 0.33 -5.66
C THR A 150 -8.34 -0.70 -6.10
N GLY A 151 -7.91 -1.86 -6.62
CA GLY A 151 -8.81 -2.96 -6.98
C GLY A 151 -9.56 -3.50 -5.76
N THR A 152 -8.90 -3.60 -4.60
CA THR A 152 -9.57 -4.09 -3.38
C THR A 152 -10.65 -3.13 -2.89
N VAL A 153 -10.40 -1.82 -2.94
CA VAL A 153 -11.42 -0.78 -2.63
C VAL A 153 -12.56 -0.81 -3.65
N LEU A 154 -12.23 -1.04 -4.94
CA LEU A 154 -13.23 -1.16 -6.01
C LEU A 154 -14.19 -2.34 -5.74
N TYR A 155 -13.68 -3.52 -5.38
CA TYR A 155 -14.51 -4.67 -5.00
C TYR A 155 -15.37 -4.37 -3.79
N GLY A 156 -14.82 -3.77 -2.72
CA GLY A 156 -15.56 -3.41 -1.52
C GLY A 156 -16.69 -2.43 -1.80
N ALA A 157 -16.42 -1.36 -2.56
CA ALA A 157 -17.42 -0.37 -2.94
C ALA A 157 -18.49 -0.98 -3.89
N LYS A 158 -18.08 -1.85 -4.84
CA LYS A 158 -19.03 -2.53 -5.74
C LYS A 158 -19.98 -3.44 -4.97
N LEU A 159 -19.49 -4.23 -4.02
CA LEU A 159 -20.35 -5.02 -3.13
C LEU A 159 -21.32 -4.14 -2.33
N GLY A 160 -20.82 -3.01 -1.83
CA GLY A 160 -21.67 -2.03 -1.13
C GLY A 160 -22.76 -1.44 -2.02
N ILE A 161 -22.47 -1.18 -3.30
CA ILE A 161 -23.47 -0.74 -4.29
C ILE A 161 -24.55 -1.81 -4.47
N GLU A 162 -24.16 -3.07 -4.70
CA GLU A 162 -25.13 -4.15 -4.92
C GLU A 162 -26.01 -4.41 -3.68
N LYS A 163 -25.46 -4.24 -2.47
CA LYS A 163 -26.25 -4.29 -1.22
C LYS A 163 -27.20 -3.10 -1.09
N ALA A 164 -26.73 -1.90 -1.39
CA ALA A 164 -27.52 -0.67 -1.27
C ALA A 164 -28.53 -0.53 -2.42
N PHE A 165 -28.22 -0.99 -3.61
CA PHE A 165 -29.01 -0.87 -4.82
C PHE A 165 -29.05 -2.21 -5.58
N PRO A 166 -29.91 -3.17 -5.16
CA PRO A 166 -29.89 -4.54 -5.70
C PRO A 166 -30.03 -4.67 -7.23
N ASP A 167 -30.62 -3.67 -7.87
CA ASP A 167 -30.83 -3.65 -9.34
C ASP A 167 -29.71 -2.91 -10.09
N ALA A 168 -28.65 -2.48 -9.39
CA ALA A 168 -27.61 -1.65 -10.00
C ALA A 168 -26.78 -2.38 -11.06
N MET A 169 -26.66 -3.71 -10.96
CA MET A 169 -25.97 -4.51 -11.97
C MET A 169 -26.67 -4.42 -13.34
N ASP A 170 -28.00 -4.42 -13.36
CA ASP A 170 -28.80 -4.43 -14.57
C ASP A 170 -29.18 -3.02 -15.05
N ASN A 171 -29.50 -2.12 -14.12
CA ASN A 171 -30.11 -0.83 -14.43
C ASN A 171 -29.16 0.37 -14.24
N GLY A 172 -27.92 0.12 -13.79
CA GLY A 172 -26.97 1.16 -13.42
C GLY A 172 -27.16 1.69 -12.00
N VAL A 173 -26.17 2.45 -11.53
CA VAL A 173 -26.16 2.99 -10.16
C VAL A 173 -27.05 4.23 -10.08
N PRO A 174 -28.14 4.23 -9.27
CA PRO A 174 -28.96 5.41 -9.11
C PRO A 174 -28.23 6.49 -8.30
N ALA A 175 -28.68 7.75 -8.43
CA ALA A 175 -28.16 8.85 -7.64
C ALA A 175 -28.44 8.67 -6.13
N GLY A 176 -27.57 9.25 -5.29
CA GLY A 176 -27.76 9.28 -3.83
C GLY A 176 -26.95 8.24 -3.05
N GLY A 177 -26.13 7.41 -3.70
CA GLY A 177 -25.16 6.58 -3.01
C GLY A 177 -24.00 7.41 -2.42
N VAL A 178 -23.51 7.05 -1.21
CA VAL A 178 -22.34 7.69 -0.57
C VAL A 178 -21.35 6.69 -0.03
N ILE A 179 -20.06 7.07 -0.10
CA ILE A 179 -18.95 6.40 0.58
C ILE A 179 -18.45 7.34 1.68
N LEU A 180 -18.34 6.86 2.91
CA LEU A 180 -17.75 7.61 4.01
C LEU A 180 -16.35 7.05 4.31
N ALA A 181 -15.36 7.93 4.38
CA ALA A 181 -13.97 7.57 4.62
C ALA A 181 -13.24 8.69 5.35
N SER A 182 -12.14 8.35 6.03
CA SER A 182 -11.24 9.33 6.64
C SER A 182 -10.69 10.29 5.58
N SER A 183 -10.52 11.56 5.93
CA SER A 183 -9.81 12.55 5.11
C SER A 183 -8.37 12.13 4.79
N GLN A 184 -7.78 11.24 5.60
CA GLN A 184 -6.45 10.67 5.40
C GLN A 184 -6.45 9.30 4.69
N SER A 185 -7.61 8.78 4.26
CA SER A 185 -7.69 7.59 3.41
C SER A 185 -7.03 7.83 2.07
N HIS A 186 -6.50 6.76 1.47
CA HIS A 186 -5.88 6.84 0.16
C HIS A 186 -6.85 7.41 -0.90
N TYR A 187 -6.35 8.32 -1.74
CA TYR A 187 -7.15 9.05 -2.76
C TYR A 187 -7.82 8.14 -3.80
N CYS A 188 -7.42 6.86 -3.91
CA CYS A 188 -8.08 5.90 -4.81
C CYS A 188 -9.59 5.79 -4.58
N ARG A 189 -10.10 6.14 -3.38
CA ARG A 189 -11.53 6.20 -3.09
C ARG A 189 -12.29 7.13 -4.05
N LEU A 190 -11.67 8.25 -4.46
CA LEU A 190 -12.23 9.18 -5.43
C LEU A 190 -12.30 8.56 -6.81
N ASN A 191 -11.19 7.94 -7.26
CA ASN A 191 -11.15 7.22 -8.54
C ASN A 191 -12.22 6.11 -8.58
N VAL A 192 -12.31 5.31 -7.52
CA VAL A 192 -13.30 4.23 -7.40
C VAL A 192 -14.73 4.76 -7.48
N ALA A 193 -15.04 5.84 -6.75
CA ALA A 193 -16.36 6.47 -6.82
C ALA A 193 -16.67 6.97 -8.24
N GLY A 194 -15.69 7.56 -8.93
CA GLY A 194 -15.80 7.97 -10.33
C GLY A 194 -16.05 6.80 -11.27
N TRP A 195 -15.24 5.74 -11.19
CA TRP A 195 -15.35 4.55 -12.05
C TRP A 195 -16.65 3.79 -11.87
N LEU A 196 -17.18 3.74 -10.64
CA LEU A 196 -18.44 3.07 -10.33
C LEU A 196 -19.70 3.92 -10.65
N GLY A 197 -19.52 5.15 -11.15
CA GLY A 197 -20.64 6.03 -11.50
C GLY A 197 -21.32 6.70 -10.31
N LEU A 198 -20.76 6.64 -9.12
CA LEU A 198 -21.21 7.39 -7.96
C LEU A 198 -20.85 8.88 -8.06
N GLY A 199 -19.70 9.17 -8.70
CA GLY A 199 -19.06 10.49 -8.76
C GLY A 199 -18.25 10.83 -7.50
N GLU A 200 -17.16 11.59 -7.65
CA GLU A 200 -16.23 11.92 -6.55
C GLU A 200 -16.92 12.65 -5.38
N LYS A 201 -17.92 13.50 -5.68
CA LYS A 201 -18.71 14.21 -4.64
C LYS A 201 -19.57 13.30 -3.77
N SER A 202 -19.69 12.02 -4.10
CA SER A 202 -20.34 11.02 -3.26
C SER A 202 -19.44 10.54 -2.12
N VAL A 203 -18.13 10.82 -2.19
CA VAL A 203 -17.19 10.51 -1.12
C VAL A 203 -17.27 11.61 -0.06
N VAL A 204 -17.73 11.24 1.13
CA VAL A 204 -17.81 12.12 2.29
C VAL A 204 -16.55 11.93 3.12
N GLU A 205 -15.71 12.94 3.16
CA GLU A 205 -14.48 12.95 3.94
C GLU A 205 -14.75 13.31 5.39
N VAL A 206 -14.30 12.43 6.29
CA VAL A 206 -14.48 12.59 7.74
C VAL A 206 -13.15 12.99 8.37
N PRO A 207 -13.12 14.05 9.21
CA PRO A 207 -11.90 14.46 9.91
C PRO A 207 -11.30 13.37 10.80
N THR A 208 -9.99 13.46 11.04
CA THR A 208 -9.25 12.54 11.91
C THR A 208 -8.90 13.16 13.26
N HIS A 209 -8.56 12.29 14.23
CA HIS A 209 -7.83 12.66 15.44
C HIS A 209 -6.36 12.98 15.14
N LEU A 210 -5.62 13.44 16.16
CA LEU A 210 -4.18 13.70 16.05
C LEU A 210 -3.37 12.42 15.73
N GLN A 211 -3.87 11.26 16.15
CA GLN A 211 -3.33 9.94 15.86
C GLN A 211 -3.61 9.45 14.44
N ASN A 212 -4.23 10.30 13.60
CA ASN A 212 -4.59 10.03 12.21
C ASN A 212 -5.64 8.91 12.01
N ASP A 213 -6.38 8.58 13.06
CA ASP A 213 -7.57 7.72 13.00
C ASP A 213 -8.84 8.56 12.83
N ILE A 214 -9.86 7.97 12.19
CA ILE A 214 -11.13 8.64 11.90
C ILE A 214 -11.87 9.03 13.19
N ARG A 215 -12.45 10.22 13.22
CA ARG A 215 -13.30 10.67 14.32
C ARG A 215 -14.68 10.03 14.25
N ILE A 216 -14.97 9.10 15.15
CA ILE A 216 -16.25 8.35 15.17
C ILE A 216 -17.45 9.28 15.38
N ASP A 217 -17.32 10.33 16.22
CA ASP A 217 -18.37 11.33 16.41
C ASP A 217 -18.72 12.07 15.11
N ARG A 218 -17.71 12.37 14.28
CA ARG A 218 -17.90 13.02 12.99
C ARG A 218 -18.40 12.06 11.93
N LEU A 219 -17.95 10.82 11.96
CA LEU A 219 -18.44 9.76 11.08
C LEU A 219 -19.94 9.52 11.32
N GLU A 220 -20.36 9.42 12.58
CA GLU A 220 -21.77 9.27 12.94
C GLU A 220 -22.61 10.47 12.46
N ALA A 221 -22.14 11.70 12.70
CA ALA A 221 -22.83 12.91 12.23
C ALA A 221 -22.99 12.91 10.70
N ALA A 222 -21.94 12.63 9.95
CA ALA A 222 -21.98 12.58 8.49
C ALA A 222 -22.88 11.45 7.95
N ALA A 223 -22.85 10.29 8.60
CA ALA A 223 -23.71 9.17 8.23
C ALA A 223 -25.20 9.47 8.46
N ARG A 224 -25.55 10.05 9.61
CA ARG A 224 -26.94 10.46 9.91
C ARG A 224 -27.41 11.55 8.95
N GLU A 225 -26.60 12.57 8.70
CA GLU A 225 -26.91 13.61 7.71
C GLU A 225 -27.20 13.03 6.32
N ALA A 226 -26.39 12.08 5.86
CA ALA A 226 -26.62 11.43 4.57
C ALA A 226 -27.96 10.66 4.55
N LEU A 227 -28.27 9.92 5.60
CA LEU A 227 -29.52 9.16 5.71
C LEU A 227 -30.75 10.08 5.84
N ASP A 228 -30.67 11.18 6.61
CA ASP A 228 -31.72 12.19 6.75
C ASP A 228 -32.04 12.89 5.42
N GLN A 229 -31.03 13.02 4.54
CA GLN A 229 -31.18 13.50 3.16
C GLN A 229 -31.74 12.44 2.19
N GLY A 230 -32.09 11.24 2.67
CA GLY A 230 -32.57 10.14 1.85
C GLY A 230 -31.47 9.48 1.00
N ARG A 231 -30.19 9.74 1.29
CA ARG A 231 -29.06 9.08 0.60
C ARG A 231 -28.82 7.68 1.17
N ARG A 232 -28.18 6.83 0.39
CA ARG A 232 -27.84 5.46 0.83
C ARG A 232 -26.35 5.32 1.06
N ILE A 233 -25.98 4.86 2.25
CA ILE A 233 -24.56 4.58 2.56
C ILE A 233 -24.17 3.28 1.83
N VAL A 234 -23.32 3.41 0.83
CA VAL A 234 -22.78 2.29 0.05
C VAL A 234 -21.69 1.60 0.83
N ALA A 235 -20.70 2.37 1.30
CA ALA A 235 -19.58 1.84 2.04
C ALA A 235 -19.11 2.79 3.14
N LEU A 236 -18.66 2.19 4.25
CA LEU A 236 -17.81 2.79 5.27
C LEU A 236 -16.40 2.22 5.05
N VAL A 237 -15.45 3.07 4.68
CA VAL A 237 -14.06 2.64 4.43
C VAL A 237 -13.22 2.96 5.65
N ALA A 238 -12.79 1.93 6.36
CA ALA A 238 -11.86 2.04 7.49
C ALA A 238 -10.43 1.90 6.98
N THR A 239 -9.57 2.88 7.25
CA THR A 239 -8.15 2.82 6.87
C THR A 239 -7.34 2.18 7.98
N MET A 240 -6.72 1.03 7.69
CA MET A 240 -5.97 0.24 8.66
C MET A 240 -4.46 0.38 8.40
N GLY A 241 -3.98 1.61 8.45
CA GLY A 241 -2.60 2.00 8.16
C GLY A 241 -2.55 3.03 7.04
N THR A 242 -2.65 4.33 7.38
CA THR A 242 -2.55 5.42 6.40
C THR A 242 -1.16 5.50 5.79
N THR A 243 -1.08 5.89 4.51
CA THR A 243 0.20 5.98 3.78
C THR A 243 1.17 6.97 4.40
N ASP A 244 0.67 8.11 4.90
CA ASP A 244 1.53 9.17 5.39
C ASP A 244 1.96 9.00 6.85
N ALA A 245 1.12 8.40 7.71
CA ALA A 245 1.37 8.38 9.15
C ALA A 245 1.14 7.04 9.84
N PHE A 246 0.68 6.02 9.11
CA PHE A 246 0.26 4.73 9.66
C PHE A 246 -0.88 4.86 10.71
N GLY A 247 -1.79 5.83 10.52
CA GLY A 247 -3.00 5.93 11.33
C GLY A 247 -3.89 4.70 11.12
N ILE A 248 -4.50 4.20 12.20
CA ILE A 248 -5.31 2.97 12.19
C ILE A 248 -6.68 3.29 12.79
N ASP A 249 -7.72 3.27 11.96
CA ASP A 249 -9.10 3.55 12.37
C ASP A 249 -9.64 2.55 13.40
N ASP A 250 -10.60 2.98 14.20
CA ASP A 250 -11.33 2.11 15.13
C ASP A 250 -12.42 1.34 14.38
N LEU A 251 -11.99 0.25 13.74
CA LEU A 251 -12.88 -0.59 12.93
C LEU A 251 -14.03 -1.21 13.75
N GLU A 252 -13.80 -1.52 15.02
CA GLU A 252 -14.87 -2.03 15.91
C GLU A 252 -15.96 -0.97 16.10
N ALA A 253 -15.56 0.27 16.42
CA ALA A 253 -16.50 1.38 16.58
C ALA A 253 -17.23 1.74 15.27
N ILE A 254 -16.55 1.63 14.11
CA ILE A 254 -17.16 1.83 12.79
C ILE A 254 -18.22 0.75 12.51
N ALA A 255 -17.91 -0.52 12.78
CA ALA A 255 -18.86 -1.63 12.58
C ALA A 255 -20.05 -1.52 13.53
N ASP A 256 -19.83 -1.17 14.81
CA ASP A 256 -20.90 -0.96 15.78
C ASP A 256 -21.78 0.24 15.40
N LEU A 257 -21.19 1.31 14.88
CA LEU A 257 -21.96 2.45 14.36
C LEU A 257 -22.84 2.02 13.17
N ARG A 258 -22.30 1.29 12.21
CA ARG A 258 -23.06 0.75 11.08
C ARG A 258 -24.30 -0.03 11.57
N ASP A 259 -24.09 -0.92 12.54
CA ASP A 259 -25.18 -1.75 13.07
C ASP A 259 -26.26 -0.90 13.76
N ARG A 260 -25.89 0.11 14.57
CA ARG A 260 -26.84 1.08 15.15
C ARG A 260 -27.61 1.87 14.08
N LEU A 261 -26.94 2.32 13.02
CA LEU A 261 -27.62 3.05 11.93
C LEU A 261 -28.64 2.17 11.21
N VAL A 262 -28.36 0.89 11.02
CA VAL A 262 -29.32 -0.07 10.43
C VAL A 262 -30.57 -0.17 11.31
N GLU A 263 -30.42 -0.26 12.63
CA GLU A 263 -31.53 -0.33 13.58
C GLU A 263 -32.28 0.99 13.67
N ASP A 264 -31.59 2.11 13.90
CA ASP A 264 -32.19 3.45 14.11
C ASP A 264 -33.04 3.92 12.93
N TYR A 265 -32.58 3.62 11.70
CA TYR A 265 -33.25 4.02 10.45
C TYR A 265 -34.09 2.91 9.83
N GLY A 266 -34.10 1.72 10.38
CA GLY A 266 -34.80 0.57 9.80
C GLY A 266 -34.38 0.27 8.37
N LEU A 267 -33.06 0.33 8.09
CA LEU A 267 -32.55 0.16 6.74
C LEU A 267 -32.83 -1.25 6.22
N GLY A 268 -33.43 -1.37 5.03
CA GLY A 268 -33.68 -2.64 4.37
C GLY A 268 -32.41 -3.30 3.79
N TYR A 269 -31.23 -2.78 4.09
CA TYR A 269 -29.92 -3.29 3.66
C TYR A 269 -28.86 -2.97 4.72
N THR A 270 -27.72 -3.62 4.65
CA THR A 270 -26.59 -3.35 5.53
C THR A 270 -25.47 -2.62 4.76
N PRO A 271 -25.12 -1.37 5.11
CA PRO A 271 -23.97 -0.68 4.53
C PRO A 271 -22.69 -1.53 4.64
N HIS A 272 -21.89 -1.56 3.58
CA HIS A 272 -20.70 -2.39 3.54
C HIS A 272 -19.52 -1.75 4.28
N VAL A 273 -18.91 -2.46 5.21
CA VAL A 273 -17.68 -2.03 5.89
C VAL A 273 -16.47 -2.66 5.21
N HIS A 274 -15.68 -1.82 4.52
CA HIS A 274 -14.43 -2.24 3.89
C HIS A 274 -13.23 -1.75 4.70
N ALA A 275 -12.36 -2.68 5.12
CA ALA A 275 -11.09 -2.33 5.74
C ALA A 275 -10.00 -2.22 4.65
N ASP A 276 -9.57 -1.00 4.35
CA ASP A 276 -8.38 -0.75 3.55
C ASP A 276 -7.14 -1.02 4.43
N ALA A 277 -6.76 -2.29 4.51
CA ALA A 277 -5.65 -2.78 5.30
C ALA A 277 -4.40 -3.09 4.45
N VAL A 278 -4.29 -2.49 3.27
CA VAL A 278 -3.22 -2.75 2.29
C VAL A 278 -1.81 -2.59 2.85
N ILE A 279 -1.64 -1.81 3.94
CA ILE A 279 -0.36 -1.69 4.66
C ILE A 279 -0.44 -2.45 5.98
N GLY A 280 -1.48 -2.23 6.78
CA GLY A 280 -1.55 -2.69 8.17
C GLY A 280 -1.87 -4.18 8.35
N TRP A 281 -2.35 -4.88 7.32
CA TRP A 281 -2.73 -6.30 7.42
C TRP A 281 -1.64 -7.18 8.01
N ALA A 282 -0.37 -6.91 7.68
CA ALA A 282 0.76 -7.73 8.11
C ALA A 282 0.99 -7.70 9.63
N TRP A 283 0.57 -6.62 10.32
CA TRP A 283 0.61 -6.55 11.79
C TRP A 283 -0.32 -7.57 12.47
N SER A 284 -1.23 -8.21 11.73
CA SER A 284 -2.04 -9.33 12.27
C SER A 284 -1.21 -10.50 12.77
N VAL A 285 0.05 -10.64 12.31
CA VAL A 285 0.98 -11.67 12.85
C VAL A 285 1.28 -11.48 14.35
N PHE A 286 0.99 -10.30 14.90
CA PHE A 286 1.14 -10.01 16.33
C PHE A 286 -0.12 -10.26 17.16
N ASN A 287 -1.23 -10.73 16.56
CA ASN A 287 -2.49 -10.93 17.28
C ASN A 287 -2.36 -11.86 18.49
N ASP A 288 -1.53 -12.88 18.40
CA ASP A 288 -1.23 -13.88 19.43
C ASP A 288 0.20 -13.78 19.98
N TYR A 289 0.92 -12.67 19.74
CA TYR A 289 2.25 -12.43 20.28
C TYR A 289 2.17 -12.05 21.76
N ASP A 290 2.99 -12.71 22.59
CA ASP A 290 3.12 -12.40 24.01
C ASP A 290 4.04 -11.18 24.23
N PHE A 291 3.41 -10.01 24.39
CA PHE A 291 4.12 -8.75 24.61
C PHE A 291 4.71 -8.61 26.03
N GLU A 292 4.24 -9.40 27.01
CA GLU A 292 4.78 -9.37 28.37
C GLU A 292 6.09 -10.14 28.42
N GLN A 293 6.12 -11.35 27.84
CA GLN A 293 7.34 -12.14 27.77
C GLN A 293 8.32 -11.65 26.69
N ASN A 294 7.78 -11.01 25.64
CA ASN A 294 8.57 -10.49 24.51
C ASN A 294 9.63 -11.49 24.00
N PRO A 295 9.23 -12.67 23.53
CA PRO A 295 10.16 -13.77 23.21
C PRO A 295 11.15 -13.44 22.08
N LEU A 296 10.86 -12.42 21.26
CA LEU A 296 11.76 -11.95 20.20
C LEU A 296 12.71 -10.83 20.66
N GLY A 297 12.59 -10.36 21.91
CA GLY A 297 13.52 -9.42 22.51
C GLY A 297 13.47 -8.00 21.94
N PHE A 298 12.34 -7.54 21.45
CA PHE A 298 12.18 -6.17 20.95
C PHE A 298 12.43 -5.12 22.03
N ARG A 299 12.92 -3.95 21.64
CA ARG A 299 13.14 -2.82 22.56
C ARG A 299 11.81 -2.31 23.15
N PRO A 300 11.82 -1.69 24.34
CA PRO A 300 10.58 -1.26 25.00
C PRO A 300 9.70 -0.31 24.17
N ARG A 301 10.28 0.63 23.39
CA ARG A 301 9.50 1.49 22.49
C ARG A 301 8.82 0.68 21.40
N THR A 302 9.53 -0.25 20.77
CA THR A 302 9.03 -1.17 19.74
C THR A 302 7.87 -2.03 20.26
N VAL A 303 8.04 -2.62 21.47
CA VAL A 303 6.97 -3.39 22.13
C VAL A 303 5.71 -2.54 22.31
N ARG A 304 5.83 -1.29 22.77
CA ARG A 304 4.69 -0.39 22.94
C ARG A 304 4.00 -0.08 21.59
N ALA A 305 4.78 0.24 20.55
CA ALA A 305 4.26 0.53 19.22
C ALA A 305 3.52 -0.68 18.61
N LEU A 306 4.13 -1.86 18.63
CA LEU A 306 3.54 -3.10 18.13
C LEU A 306 2.27 -3.49 18.91
N ALA A 307 2.28 -3.37 20.24
CA ALA A 307 1.11 -3.65 21.08
C ALA A 307 -0.03 -2.65 20.82
N ALA A 308 0.29 -1.38 20.56
CA ALA A 308 -0.70 -0.37 20.21
C ALA A 308 -1.31 -0.65 18.83
N ALA A 309 -0.52 -0.98 17.82
CA ALA A 309 -1.01 -1.38 16.50
C ALA A 309 -1.91 -2.62 16.59
N ARG A 310 -1.47 -3.65 17.34
CA ARG A 310 -2.23 -4.89 17.53
C ARG A 310 -3.63 -4.64 18.09
N ARG A 311 -3.82 -3.70 19.04
CA ARG A 311 -5.15 -3.41 19.61
C ARG A 311 -6.20 -3.06 18.55
N ARG A 312 -5.81 -2.33 17.50
CA ARG A 312 -6.68 -1.93 16.38
C ARG A 312 -6.74 -3.01 15.30
N ILE A 313 -5.59 -3.54 14.88
CA ILE A 313 -5.47 -4.52 13.77
C ILE A 313 -6.16 -5.85 14.12
N SER A 314 -6.17 -6.27 15.39
CA SER A 314 -6.90 -7.48 15.83
C SER A 314 -8.41 -7.43 15.56
N LYS A 315 -8.96 -6.25 15.23
CA LYS A 315 -10.37 -6.04 14.91
C LYS A 315 -10.69 -6.20 13.42
N LEU A 316 -9.74 -6.55 12.57
CA LEU A 316 -9.95 -6.75 11.12
C LEU A 316 -11.11 -7.70 10.81
N HIS A 317 -11.35 -8.68 11.66
CA HIS A 317 -12.48 -9.62 11.52
C HIS A 317 -13.87 -8.96 11.58
N ARG A 318 -13.99 -7.70 12.03
CA ARG A 318 -15.25 -6.94 12.07
C ARG A 318 -15.66 -6.36 10.71
N ALA A 319 -14.73 -6.22 9.77
CA ALA A 319 -15.03 -5.76 8.41
C ALA A 319 -15.83 -6.81 7.62
N ASP A 320 -16.59 -6.37 6.61
CA ASP A 320 -17.25 -7.26 5.65
C ASP A 320 -16.27 -7.68 4.55
N SER A 321 -15.28 -6.81 4.24
CA SER A 321 -14.17 -7.13 3.35
C SER A 321 -12.89 -6.40 3.74
N ILE A 322 -11.75 -6.94 3.33
CA ILE A 322 -10.41 -6.43 3.63
C ILE A 322 -9.59 -6.34 2.34
N GLY A 323 -8.91 -5.20 2.14
CA GLY A 323 -7.89 -5.01 1.13
C GLY A 323 -6.50 -5.30 1.69
N ILE A 324 -5.68 -6.05 0.96
CA ILE A 324 -4.37 -6.53 1.37
C ILE A 324 -3.39 -6.38 0.21
N ASP A 325 -2.24 -5.70 0.44
CA ASP A 325 -1.17 -5.61 -0.54
C ASP A 325 0.07 -6.38 -0.06
N PHE A 326 0.34 -7.51 -0.72
CA PHE A 326 1.59 -8.24 -0.49
C PHE A 326 2.80 -7.49 -1.05
N HIS A 327 2.62 -6.71 -2.10
CA HIS A 327 3.69 -5.88 -2.67
C HIS A 327 4.06 -4.65 -1.82
N LYS A 328 3.40 -4.47 -0.67
CA LYS A 328 3.78 -3.52 0.38
C LYS A 328 4.41 -4.29 1.55
N THR A 329 3.68 -4.50 2.60
CA THR A 329 4.18 -5.16 3.83
C THR A 329 4.27 -6.69 3.73
N GLY A 330 4.02 -7.27 2.58
CA GLY A 330 4.23 -8.69 2.26
C GLY A 330 5.50 -8.98 1.45
N PHE A 331 6.30 -7.96 1.07
CA PHE A 331 7.61 -8.11 0.40
C PHE A 331 7.59 -8.91 -0.90
N THR A 332 6.58 -8.68 -1.74
CA THR A 332 6.47 -9.27 -3.08
C THR A 332 6.68 -8.24 -4.18
N PRO A 333 6.98 -8.67 -5.42
CA PRO A 333 6.96 -7.76 -6.58
C PRO A 333 5.57 -7.14 -6.83
N TYR A 334 5.53 -5.96 -7.43
CA TYR A 334 4.30 -5.32 -7.92
C TYR A 334 3.75 -6.06 -9.14
N VAL A 335 2.45 -6.36 -9.23
CA VAL A 335 1.37 -6.12 -8.29
C VAL A 335 0.96 -7.44 -7.64
N SER A 336 0.74 -7.45 -6.33
CA SER A 336 0.19 -8.60 -5.62
C SER A 336 -0.75 -8.09 -4.52
N SER A 337 -2.05 -8.12 -4.81
CA SER A 337 -3.11 -7.60 -3.92
C SER A 337 -4.24 -8.59 -3.81
N LEU A 338 -4.71 -8.84 -2.60
CA LEU A 338 -5.82 -9.73 -2.28
C LEU A 338 -7.00 -8.92 -1.77
N PHE A 339 -8.13 -8.99 -2.47
CA PHE A 339 -9.43 -8.67 -1.92
C PHE A 339 -9.96 -9.88 -1.15
N LEU A 340 -10.35 -9.69 0.10
CA LEU A 340 -10.84 -10.75 0.98
C LEU A 340 -12.23 -10.39 1.50
N ALA A 341 -13.26 -11.15 1.12
CA ALA A 341 -14.61 -11.06 1.64
C ALA A 341 -14.78 -11.98 2.85
N ARG A 342 -15.41 -11.50 3.91
CA ARG A 342 -15.72 -12.28 5.12
C ARG A 342 -16.67 -13.43 4.85
N ASP A 343 -17.62 -13.20 3.95
CA ASP A 343 -18.58 -14.23 3.54
C ASP A 343 -18.60 -14.35 2.01
N ARG A 344 -18.36 -15.58 1.53
CA ARG A 344 -18.43 -15.89 0.09
C ARG A 344 -19.79 -15.63 -0.53
N ALA A 345 -20.86 -15.59 0.29
CA ALA A 345 -22.18 -15.25 -0.19
C ALA A 345 -22.23 -13.83 -0.78
N ASP A 346 -21.43 -12.90 -0.27
CA ASP A 346 -21.34 -11.55 -0.83
C ASP A 346 -20.84 -11.55 -2.28
N MET A 347 -19.93 -12.47 -2.64
CA MET A 347 -19.42 -12.58 -4.00
C MET A 347 -20.49 -13.00 -5.01
N GLN A 348 -21.60 -13.61 -4.55
CA GLN A 348 -22.73 -13.96 -5.41
C GLN A 348 -23.45 -12.71 -5.98
N LEU A 349 -23.33 -11.57 -5.30
CA LEU A 349 -23.85 -10.28 -5.79
C LEU A 349 -23.17 -9.81 -7.10
N LEU A 350 -21.99 -10.37 -7.43
CA LEU A 350 -21.22 -10.02 -8.63
C LEU A 350 -21.30 -11.08 -9.73
N VAL A 351 -21.99 -12.20 -9.49
CA VAL A 351 -22.04 -13.34 -10.44
C VAL A 351 -22.87 -13.00 -11.66
N ARG A 352 -22.32 -13.27 -12.84
CA ARG A 352 -23.01 -13.20 -14.12
C ARG A 352 -23.58 -14.54 -14.52
N GLY A 353 -24.69 -14.54 -15.27
CA GLY A 353 -25.35 -15.75 -15.74
C GLY A 353 -24.51 -16.55 -16.77
N ARG A 354 -24.76 -17.87 -16.81
CA ARG A 354 -24.05 -18.76 -17.76
C ARG A 354 -24.23 -18.35 -19.22
N GLU A 355 -25.40 -17.83 -19.55
CA GLU A 355 -25.76 -17.36 -20.90
C GLU A 355 -24.92 -16.17 -21.35
N GLN A 356 -24.42 -15.37 -20.41
CA GLN A 356 -23.57 -14.23 -20.68
C GLN A 356 -22.09 -14.62 -20.86
N MET A 357 -21.68 -15.77 -20.34
CA MET A 357 -20.28 -16.24 -20.34
C MET A 357 -20.18 -17.74 -20.68
N PRO A 358 -20.72 -18.20 -21.82
CA PRO A 358 -20.92 -19.62 -22.10
C PRO A 358 -19.61 -20.43 -22.18
N TYR A 359 -18.51 -19.80 -22.55
CA TYR A 359 -17.21 -20.48 -22.67
C TYR A 359 -16.54 -20.83 -21.34
N LEU A 360 -16.94 -20.22 -20.21
CA LEU A 360 -16.35 -20.48 -18.88
C LEU A 360 -16.89 -21.72 -18.20
N PHE A 361 -17.88 -22.39 -18.76
CA PHE A 361 -18.57 -23.53 -18.12
C PHE A 361 -18.43 -24.84 -18.89
N GLN A 362 -17.45 -24.93 -19.77
CA GLN A 362 -17.26 -26.12 -20.61
C GLN A 362 -16.45 -27.20 -19.90
N SER A 363 -15.51 -26.81 -19.02
CA SER A 363 -14.64 -27.70 -18.25
C SER A 363 -14.29 -27.04 -16.91
N GLY A 364 -13.67 -27.81 -15.99
CA GLY A 364 -13.30 -27.33 -14.67
C GLY A 364 -14.46 -27.26 -13.65
N GLU A 365 -14.13 -26.94 -12.41
CA GLU A 365 -15.09 -26.85 -11.29
C GLU A 365 -15.21 -25.43 -10.73
N ARG A 366 -14.17 -24.59 -10.89
CA ARG A 366 -14.08 -23.21 -10.37
C ARG A 366 -13.89 -22.20 -11.49
N HIS A 367 -14.78 -21.23 -11.54
CA HIS A 367 -14.82 -20.19 -12.56
C HIS A 367 -14.88 -18.78 -11.95
N PRO A 368 -13.80 -18.28 -11.29
CA PRO A 368 -13.82 -16.94 -10.71
C PRO A 368 -14.14 -15.83 -11.69
N GLY A 369 -13.86 -16.01 -12.99
CA GLY A 369 -14.18 -15.05 -14.04
C GLY A 369 -15.66 -14.65 -14.09
N VAL A 370 -16.57 -15.45 -13.50
CA VAL A 370 -18.01 -15.13 -13.47
C VAL A 370 -18.33 -13.99 -12.49
N PHE A 371 -17.49 -13.73 -11.49
CA PHE A 371 -17.68 -12.68 -10.49
C PHE A 371 -16.52 -11.69 -10.41
N THR A 372 -15.36 -11.98 -11.01
CA THR A 372 -14.24 -11.05 -10.98
C THR A 372 -14.47 -9.86 -11.91
N LEU A 373 -14.09 -8.66 -11.45
CA LEU A 373 -14.29 -7.42 -12.19
C LEU A 373 -13.39 -7.36 -13.44
N GLU A 374 -12.17 -7.89 -13.33
CA GLU A 374 -11.17 -7.95 -14.41
C GLU A 374 -11.42 -9.08 -15.41
N THR A 375 -12.20 -10.08 -15.03
CA THR A 375 -12.41 -11.36 -15.73
C THR A 375 -11.11 -12.18 -15.83
N SER A 376 -10.15 -11.77 -16.64
CA SER A 376 -8.84 -12.43 -16.81
C SER A 376 -7.84 -11.90 -15.81
N ARG A 377 -7.10 -12.81 -15.12
CA ARG A 377 -6.11 -12.45 -14.11
C ARG A 377 -4.86 -13.31 -14.23
N GLY A 378 -3.67 -12.69 -14.04
CA GLY A 378 -2.40 -13.40 -14.06
C GLY A 378 -2.09 -14.09 -12.73
N GLY A 379 -1.22 -15.10 -12.77
CA GLY A 379 -0.83 -15.91 -11.61
C GLY A 379 0.36 -15.37 -10.80
N SER A 380 1.09 -14.38 -11.31
CA SER A 380 2.36 -13.92 -10.71
C SER A 380 2.20 -13.39 -9.29
N GLY A 381 1.20 -12.53 -9.05
CA GLY A 381 0.93 -11.98 -7.72
C GLY A 381 0.50 -13.03 -6.70
N VAL A 382 -0.27 -14.03 -7.15
CA VAL A 382 -0.72 -15.15 -6.31
C VAL A 382 0.45 -15.99 -5.82
N LEU A 383 1.29 -16.44 -6.78
CA LEU A 383 2.39 -17.35 -6.44
C LEU A 383 3.49 -16.64 -5.65
N ALA A 384 3.74 -15.35 -5.92
CA ALA A 384 4.65 -14.52 -5.13
C ALA A 384 4.16 -14.36 -3.68
N ALA A 385 2.87 -14.08 -3.46
CA ALA A 385 2.28 -13.99 -2.13
C ALA A 385 2.39 -15.32 -1.37
N TYR A 386 2.01 -16.42 -2.02
CA TYR A 386 2.12 -17.75 -1.45
C TYR A 386 3.55 -18.10 -1.05
N ALA A 387 4.53 -17.79 -1.91
CA ALA A 387 5.95 -18.01 -1.63
C ALA A 387 6.38 -17.29 -0.34
N ASN A 388 5.98 -16.06 -0.12
CA ASN A 388 6.32 -15.31 1.09
C ASN A 388 5.58 -15.78 2.34
N LEU A 389 4.32 -16.19 2.21
CA LEU A 389 3.59 -16.82 3.32
C LEU A 389 4.30 -18.10 3.78
N GLN A 390 4.85 -18.89 2.84
CA GLN A 390 5.62 -20.10 3.15
C GLN A 390 7.02 -19.78 3.69
N LEU A 391 7.72 -18.78 3.10
CA LEU A 391 9.07 -18.42 3.49
C LEU A 391 9.14 -17.88 4.92
N PHE A 392 8.31 -16.88 5.20
CA PHE A 392 8.40 -16.16 6.47
C PHE A 392 7.57 -16.80 7.58
N GLY A 393 6.42 -17.36 7.25
CA GLY A 393 5.44 -17.74 8.27
C GLY A 393 5.12 -16.55 9.19
N GLN A 394 4.50 -16.80 10.32
CA GLN A 394 4.21 -15.72 11.28
C GLN A 394 5.47 -15.22 11.99
N VAL A 395 6.37 -16.11 12.37
CA VAL A 395 7.59 -15.73 13.12
C VAL A 395 8.53 -14.88 12.27
N GLY A 396 8.77 -15.27 11.01
CA GLY A 396 9.61 -14.48 10.11
C GLY A 396 9.04 -13.09 9.84
N LEU A 397 7.72 -12.98 9.64
CA LEU A 397 7.07 -11.67 9.48
C LEU A 397 7.15 -10.83 10.78
N ARG A 398 7.01 -11.44 11.97
CA ARG A 398 7.20 -10.73 13.26
C ARG A 398 8.60 -10.18 13.40
N VAL A 399 9.62 -10.99 13.08
CA VAL A 399 11.02 -10.55 13.13
C VAL A 399 11.26 -9.39 12.17
N LEU A 400 10.81 -9.53 10.92
CA LEU A 400 11.00 -8.52 9.89
C LEU A 400 10.27 -7.21 10.23
N LEU A 401 8.98 -7.26 10.50
CA LEU A 401 8.19 -6.07 10.84
C LEU A 401 8.65 -5.43 12.16
N GLY A 402 8.98 -6.24 13.16
CA GLY A 402 9.50 -5.75 14.44
C GLY A 402 10.81 -4.99 14.27
N HIS A 403 11.74 -5.51 13.46
CA HIS A 403 12.97 -4.81 13.11
C HIS A 403 12.72 -3.45 12.42
N LEU A 404 11.82 -3.41 11.42
CA LEU A 404 11.50 -2.17 10.71
C LEU A 404 10.84 -1.11 11.62
N VAL A 405 9.95 -1.55 12.52
CA VAL A 405 9.36 -0.66 13.54
C VAL A 405 10.42 -0.19 14.52
N GLU A 406 11.36 -1.06 14.90
CA GLU A 406 12.47 -0.68 15.81
C GLU A 406 13.36 0.40 15.20
N MET A 407 13.67 0.29 13.89
CA MET A 407 14.45 1.32 13.19
C MET A 407 13.66 2.64 13.01
N ALA A 408 12.35 2.56 12.80
CA ALA A 408 11.49 3.74 12.77
C ALA A 408 11.41 4.44 14.15
N GLU A 409 11.32 3.67 15.24
CA GLU A 409 11.38 4.21 16.61
C GLU A 409 12.75 4.82 16.94
N ALA A 410 13.85 4.21 16.48
CA ALA A 410 15.18 4.79 16.62
C ALA A 410 15.29 6.14 15.87
N LEU A 411 14.74 6.24 14.64
CA LEU A 411 14.69 7.51 13.92
C LEU A 411 13.89 8.58 14.67
N ARG A 412 12.72 8.24 15.21
CA ARG A 412 11.91 9.18 16.02
C ARG A 412 12.68 9.66 17.25
N GLU A 413 13.34 8.75 17.96
CA GLU A 413 14.15 9.06 19.13
C GLU A 413 15.32 10.01 18.79
N HIS A 414 16.03 9.77 17.70
CA HIS A 414 17.08 10.66 17.23
C HIS A 414 16.54 12.05 16.86
N LEU A 415 15.42 12.12 16.12
CA LEU A 415 14.81 13.39 15.74
C LEU A 415 14.27 14.17 16.94
N GLU A 416 13.67 13.51 17.92
CA GLU A 416 13.19 14.09 19.18
C GLU A 416 14.34 14.64 20.04
N GLY A 417 15.54 14.06 19.90
CA GLY A 417 16.76 14.49 20.61
C GLY A 417 17.39 15.78 20.08
N HIS A 418 16.90 16.33 18.95
CA HIS A 418 17.43 17.56 18.36
C HIS A 418 16.48 18.75 18.52
N ASP A 419 17.02 19.89 18.89
CA ASP A 419 16.30 21.16 19.12
C ASP A 419 15.82 21.85 17.84
N SER A 420 16.06 21.26 16.68
CA SER A 420 15.68 21.79 15.35
C SER A 420 14.69 20.90 14.60
N THR A 421 14.26 19.81 15.18
CA THR A 421 13.35 18.84 14.55
C THR A 421 12.15 18.55 15.43
N THR A 422 11.02 18.19 14.81
CA THR A 422 9.81 17.76 15.50
C THR A 422 9.19 16.61 14.74
N VAL A 423 8.92 15.49 15.43
CA VAL A 423 8.13 14.39 14.89
C VAL A 423 6.66 14.76 14.92
N LEU A 424 5.97 14.61 13.79
CA LEU A 424 4.54 14.96 13.66
C LEU A 424 3.62 13.80 14.02
N ASN A 425 4.03 12.57 13.77
CA ASN A 425 3.34 11.33 14.14
C ASN A 425 4.07 10.61 15.28
N ASP A 426 4.32 11.34 16.37
CA ASP A 426 5.02 10.87 17.57
C ASP A 426 4.32 9.66 18.24
N ASP A 427 2.99 9.56 18.13
CA ASP A 427 2.21 8.38 18.52
C ASP A 427 2.17 7.28 17.43
N GLY A 428 2.96 7.42 16.36
CA GLY A 428 3.00 6.48 15.25
C GLY A 428 3.46 5.10 15.65
N VAL A 429 2.80 4.07 15.14
CA VAL A 429 3.03 2.66 15.51
C VAL A 429 3.57 1.82 14.36
N GLY A 430 3.80 2.44 13.20
CA GLY A 430 4.29 1.80 11.97
C GLY A 430 5.72 2.18 11.62
N THR A 431 6.09 1.89 10.38
CA THR A 431 7.44 2.07 9.82
C THR A 431 7.66 3.43 9.15
N VAL A 432 6.68 4.33 9.18
CA VAL A 432 6.78 5.68 8.63
C VAL A 432 6.96 6.70 9.74
N THR A 433 7.90 7.61 9.54
CA THR A 433 8.13 8.78 10.40
C THR A 433 7.89 10.04 9.59
N VAL A 434 6.95 10.87 10.05
CA VAL A 434 6.68 12.21 9.49
C VAL A 434 7.25 13.24 10.45
N PHE A 435 8.04 14.16 9.92
CA PHE A 435 8.75 15.13 10.75
C PHE A 435 8.90 16.48 10.04
N ARG A 436 9.21 17.51 10.81
CA ARG A 436 9.57 18.84 10.31
C ARG A 436 10.92 19.25 10.87
N VAL A 437 11.58 20.09 10.10
CA VAL A 437 12.84 20.73 10.48
C VAL A 437 12.61 22.24 10.52
N TYR A 438 13.19 22.90 11.49
CA TYR A 438 12.98 24.33 11.74
C TYR A 438 14.28 25.14 11.67
N PRO A 439 14.21 26.42 11.27
CA PRO A 439 15.35 27.35 11.37
C PRO A 439 15.73 27.60 12.84
N ASP A 440 16.81 28.35 13.05
CA ASP A 440 17.26 28.70 14.42
C ASP A 440 16.26 29.58 15.13
N GLY A 441 16.20 29.43 16.46
CA GLY A 441 15.36 30.25 17.33
C GLY A 441 13.90 29.84 17.40
N VAL A 442 13.51 28.73 16.75
CA VAL A 442 12.17 28.16 16.86
C VAL A 442 12.12 27.19 18.04
N ASP A 443 11.15 27.38 18.93
CA ASP A 443 10.87 26.41 20.01
C ASP A 443 10.12 25.20 19.45
N THR A 444 10.86 24.13 19.20
CA THR A 444 10.36 22.90 18.59
C THR A 444 9.41 22.08 19.48
N TRP A 445 9.35 22.40 20.77
CA TRP A 445 8.43 21.75 21.71
C TRP A 445 6.98 22.24 21.55
N THR A 446 6.82 23.52 21.24
CA THR A 446 5.50 24.15 21.17
C THR A 446 5.04 24.51 19.75
N VAL A 447 5.97 24.64 18.80
CA VAL A 447 5.68 25.13 17.46
C VAL A 447 4.65 24.26 16.72
N LYS A 448 4.72 22.94 16.87
CA LYS A 448 3.81 21.97 16.22
C LYS A 448 2.34 22.28 16.57
N ASP A 449 2.05 22.44 17.86
CA ASP A 449 0.69 22.71 18.32
C ASP A 449 0.28 24.15 18.02
N ARG A 450 1.17 25.12 18.19
CA ARG A 450 0.90 26.54 17.86
C ARG A 450 0.55 26.70 16.38
N GLU A 451 1.36 26.15 15.47
CA GLU A 451 1.08 26.20 14.03
C GLU A 451 -0.24 25.54 13.67
N ARG A 452 -0.61 24.48 14.36
CA ARG A 452 -1.85 23.75 14.10
C ARG A 452 -3.09 24.50 14.59
N THR A 453 -3.04 25.13 15.78
CA THR A 453 -4.22 25.63 16.49
C THR A 453 -4.38 27.15 16.45
N ASP A 454 -3.32 27.90 16.28
CA ASP A 454 -3.34 29.38 16.34
C ASP A 454 -3.36 30.00 14.94
N PRO A 455 -4.48 30.58 14.49
CA PRO A 455 -4.52 31.32 13.22
C PRO A 455 -3.51 32.47 13.14
N GLY A 456 -3.08 33.04 14.29
CA GLY A 456 -2.04 34.06 14.35
C GLY A 456 -0.66 33.54 13.93
N ALA A 457 -0.41 32.26 14.00
CA ALA A 457 0.82 31.61 13.54
C ALA A 457 0.82 31.28 12.03
N ARG A 458 -0.24 31.64 11.27
CA ARG A 458 -0.38 31.30 9.84
C ARG A 458 0.84 31.66 8.99
N GLU A 459 1.34 32.90 9.12
CA GLU A 459 2.50 33.34 8.34
C GLU A 459 3.78 32.58 8.72
N GLU A 460 3.93 32.24 9.99
CA GLU A 460 5.03 31.43 10.49
C GLU A 460 4.95 30.02 9.90
N LEU A 461 3.77 29.38 9.93
CA LEU A 461 3.53 28.08 9.31
C LEU A 461 3.91 28.07 7.82
N LEU A 462 3.47 29.08 7.06
CA LEU A 462 3.78 29.17 5.62
C LEU A 462 5.28 29.31 5.36
N ARG A 463 6.01 30.10 6.17
CA ARG A 463 7.48 30.17 6.09
C ARG A 463 8.13 28.83 6.40
N HIS A 464 7.65 28.11 7.42
CA HIS A 464 8.20 26.81 7.78
C HIS A 464 7.81 25.72 6.75
N ASN A 465 6.65 25.81 6.12
CA ASN A 465 6.30 24.95 4.99
C ASN A 465 7.28 25.13 3.83
N ASP A 466 7.57 26.37 3.44
CA ASP A 466 8.54 26.67 2.38
C ASP A 466 9.97 26.24 2.76
N TYR A 467 10.35 26.43 4.02
CA TYR A 467 11.64 25.96 4.54
C TYR A 467 11.79 24.45 4.39
N ASN A 468 10.78 23.66 4.77
CA ASN A 468 10.81 22.21 4.63
C ASN A 468 10.80 21.76 3.15
N ARG A 469 10.10 22.46 2.25
CA ARG A 469 10.17 22.19 0.80
C ARG A 469 11.58 22.44 0.23
N ARG A 470 12.25 23.52 0.63
CA ARG A 470 13.64 23.79 0.21
C ARG A 470 14.61 22.75 0.74
N LEU A 471 14.45 22.36 2.01
CA LEU A 471 15.27 21.33 2.62
C LEU A 471 15.06 19.97 1.93
N PHE A 472 13.82 19.61 1.61
CA PHE A 472 13.52 18.42 0.83
C PHE A 472 14.19 18.42 -0.55
N ARG A 473 14.11 19.53 -1.30
CA ARG A 473 14.78 19.64 -2.62
C ARG A 473 16.28 19.40 -2.50
N TYR A 474 16.92 20.01 -1.52
CA TYR A 474 18.35 19.81 -1.27
C TYR A 474 18.69 18.33 -0.98
N LEU A 475 17.92 17.68 -0.11
CA LEU A 475 18.09 16.24 0.19
C LEU A 475 17.84 15.37 -1.04
N TYR A 476 16.79 15.67 -1.80
CA TYR A 476 16.45 14.96 -3.04
C TYR A 476 17.58 15.08 -4.08
N ASP A 477 18.09 16.28 -4.32
CA ASP A 477 19.17 16.49 -5.28
C ASP A 477 20.45 15.75 -4.89
N ARG A 478 20.76 15.67 -3.60
CA ARG A 478 21.86 14.85 -3.09
C ARG A 478 21.60 13.35 -3.32
N ALA A 479 20.42 12.88 -2.97
CA ALA A 479 20.04 11.48 -3.15
C ALA A 479 20.14 11.05 -4.63
N MET A 480 19.70 11.92 -5.56
CA MET A 480 19.80 11.66 -7.00
C MET A 480 21.24 11.67 -7.53
N ARG A 481 22.19 12.21 -6.77
CA ARG A 481 23.65 12.05 -7.03
C ARG A 481 24.26 10.86 -6.29
N GLY A 482 23.46 10.12 -5.51
CA GLY A 482 23.94 9.01 -4.68
C GLY A 482 24.61 9.43 -3.36
N GLU A 483 24.45 10.69 -2.94
CA GLU A 483 25.18 11.31 -1.82
C GLU A 483 24.38 11.38 -0.51
N GLY A 484 23.38 10.59 -0.29
CA GLY A 484 22.59 10.67 0.95
C GLY A 484 21.41 9.73 0.99
N VAL A 485 20.55 9.93 1.99
CA VAL A 485 19.33 9.14 2.15
C VAL A 485 18.20 9.75 1.31
N HIS A 486 17.58 8.94 0.50
CA HIS A 486 16.43 9.32 -0.33
C HIS A 486 15.15 9.18 0.50
N ILE A 487 14.55 10.30 0.86
CA ILE A 487 13.28 10.39 1.59
C ILE A 487 12.18 10.99 0.71
N SER A 488 10.95 11.02 1.20
CA SER A 488 9.82 11.69 0.55
C SER A 488 9.29 12.87 1.38
N MET A 489 8.29 13.54 0.86
CA MET A 489 7.61 14.65 1.49
C MET A 489 6.11 14.54 1.22
N THR A 490 5.29 15.09 2.10
CA THR A 490 3.87 15.35 1.85
C THR A 490 3.61 16.85 1.95
N ASP A 491 2.91 17.40 0.98
CA ASP A 491 2.53 18.83 0.98
C ASP A 491 1.42 19.13 1.98
N CYS A 492 0.67 18.12 2.40
CA CYS A 492 -0.35 18.21 3.43
C CYS A 492 -0.37 16.93 4.27
N TYR A 493 0.44 16.90 5.33
CA TYR A 493 0.34 15.85 6.35
C TYR A 493 -1.03 15.89 7.04
N ARG A 494 -1.49 17.10 7.34
CA ARG A 494 -2.84 17.44 7.81
C ARG A 494 -3.14 18.90 7.55
N GLU A 495 -4.39 19.26 7.61
CA GLU A 495 -4.82 20.64 7.71
C GLU A 495 -4.77 21.12 9.16
N THR A 496 -4.46 22.41 9.33
CA THR A 496 -4.58 23.10 10.62
C THR A 496 -6.06 23.30 10.99
N ASP A 497 -6.32 23.66 12.24
CA ASP A 497 -7.70 23.96 12.71
C ASP A 497 -8.32 25.17 11.98
N TYR A 498 -7.54 25.91 11.19
CA TYR A 498 -7.95 27.06 10.37
C TYR A 498 -7.77 26.83 8.85
N GLY A 499 -7.57 25.58 8.41
CA GLY A 499 -7.63 25.16 7.00
C GLY A 499 -6.36 25.33 6.17
N GLU A 500 -5.20 25.59 6.79
CA GLU A 500 -3.91 25.63 6.05
C GLU A 500 -3.21 24.26 6.09
N PRO A 501 -2.55 23.83 4.99
CA PRO A 501 -1.84 22.57 4.96
C PRO A 501 -0.53 22.64 5.75
N MET A 502 -0.20 21.57 6.46
CA MET A 502 1.10 21.37 7.12
C MET A 502 1.97 20.42 6.29
N VAL A 503 3.07 20.95 5.75
CA VAL A 503 4.08 20.16 5.04
C VAL A 503 4.85 19.28 6.01
N GLY A 504 5.13 18.03 5.64
CA GLY A 504 5.96 17.11 6.42
C GLY A 504 6.99 16.38 5.55
N LEU A 505 8.21 16.25 6.04
CA LEU A 505 9.19 15.31 5.50
C LEU A 505 8.83 13.90 5.97
N LYS A 506 9.11 12.90 5.14
CA LYS A 506 8.66 11.54 5.40
C LYS A 506 9.75 10.52 5.10
N SER A 507 10.10 9.73 6.10
CA SER A 507 10.92 8.52 5.96
C SER A 507 10.04 7.29 6.12
N PHE A 508 10.08 6.40 5.13
CA PHE A 508 9.37 5.12 5.16
C PHE A 508 10.39 3.98 5.17
N ILE A 509 10.58 3.35 6.32
CA ILE A 509 11.58 2.31 6.55
C ILE A 509 10.99 0.94 6.18
N LEU A 510 11.48 0.36 5.06
CA LEU A 510 11.04 -0.95 4.56
C LEU A 510 12.21 -1.85 4.11
N SER A 511 13.45 -1.37 4.15
CA SER A 511 14.60 -2.21 3.83
C SER A 511 14.90 -3.18 5.00
N PRO A 512 14.98 -4.49 4.77
CA PRO A 512 15.42 -5.43 5.80
C PRO A 512 16.91 -5.34 6.14
N PHE A 513 17.68 -4.54 5.37
CA PHE A 513 19.13 -4.34 5.54
C PHE A 513 19.46 -3.08 6.33
N ILE A 514 18.47 -2.29 6.74
CA ILE A 514 18.68 -1.06 7.50
C ILE A 514 19.20 -1.34 8.91
N ASP A 515 20.10 -0.52 9.39
CA ASP A 515 20.57 -0.55 10.78
C ASP A 515 20.56 0.86 11.42
N GLU A 516 21.04 0.96 12.67
CA GLU A 516 21.09 2.23 13.38
C GLU A 516 22.05 3.25 12.74
N GLN A 517 23.11 2.79 12.07
CA GLN A 517 24.05 3.69 11.39
C GLN A 517 23.38 4.38 10.19
N ASP A 518 22.48 3.67 9.49
CA ASP A 518 21.69 4.26 8.40
C ASP A 518 20.67 5.28 8.92
N VAL A 519 20.05 5.00 10.08
CA VAL A 519 19.16 5.94 10.76
C VAL A 519 19.91 7.21 11.17
N GLU A 520 21.07 7.06 11.81
CA GLU A 520 21.94 8.19 12.16
C GLU A 520 22.42 8.96 10.92
N GLN A 521 22.68 8.26 9.80
CA GLN A 521 23.09 8.92 8.57
C GLN A 521 21.99 9.84 8.04
N LEU A 522 20.72 9.43 8.08
CA LEU A 522 19.61 10.30 7.70
C LEU A 522 19.57 11.57 8.57
N VAL A 523 19.74 11.42 9.88
CA VAL A 523 19.76 12.58 10.80
C VAL A 523 20.93 13.51 10.49
N ARG A 524 22.14 12.97 10.22
CA ARG A 524 23.30 13.76 9.77
C ARG A 524 22.98 14.51 8.46
N ASP A 525 22.38 13.83 7.47
CA ASP A 525 22.02 14.45 6.18
C ASP A 525 21.02 15.60 6.35
N ILE A 526 20.04 15.45 7.26
CA ILE A 526 19.07 16.50 7.59
C ILE A 526 19.76 17.72 8.20
N LEU A 527 20.68 17.50 9.16
CA LEU A 527 21.43 18.58 9.82
C LEU A 527 22.40 19.27 8.86
N ASP A 528 23.01 18.53 7.94
CA ASP A 528 23.88 19.09 6.87
C ASP A 528 23.06 19.92 5.90
N ALA A 529 21.91 19.41 5.45
CA ALA A 529 20.99 20.15 4.60
C ALA A 529 20.54 21.45 5.25
N ARG A 530 20.20 21.41 6.54
CA ARG A 530 19.82 22.58 7.33
C ARG A 530 20.94 23.64 7.36
N ARG A 531 22.21 23.22 7.49
CA ARG A 531 23.37 24.15 7.42
C ARG A 531 23.56 24.73 6.03
N ALA A 532 23.42 23.93 4.99
CA ALA A 532 23.63 24.36 3.61
C ALA A 532 22.61 25.43 3.17
N ILE A 533 21.30 25.18 3.43
CA ILE A 533 20.24 26.13 3.02
C ILE A 533 20.24 27.46 3.78
N ARG A 534 20.96 27.56 4.92
CA ARG A 534 21.20 28.84 5.62
C ARG A 534 22.13 29.78 4.82
N GLY A 535 23.14 29.21 4.17
CA GLY A 535 24.12 29.98 3.41
C GLY A 535 23.56 30.61 2.14
N GLU A 536 22.42 30.12 1.63
CA GLU A 536 21.77 30.64 0.43
C GLU A 536 20.86 31.88 0.69
N THR A 537 20.57 32.16 1.97
CA THR A 537 19.70 33.29 2.39
C THR A 537 20.49 34.52 2.90
N SER A 538 21.80 34.48 2.89
CA SER A 538 22.72 35.58 3.18
C SER A 538 23.39 36.07 1.89
#